data_88753e531d545a0f9e873beebfe760dc
#
_entry.id   88753e531d545a0f9e873beebfe760dc
#
_cell.length_a   1.000
_cell.length_b   1.000
_cell.length_c   1.000
_cell.angle_alpha   90.00
_cell.angle_beta   90.00
_cell.angle_gamma   90.00
#
_symmetry.space_group_name_H-M   'P 1'
#
loop_
_entity.id
_entity.type
_entity.pdbx_description
1 polymer ?
#
loop_
_entity_poly.entity_id
_entity_poly.type
_entity_poly.pdbx_seq_one_letter_code
_entity_poly.pdbx_strand_id
1 'polypeptide(L)'
;IGTGSEAAGEIGGQYAAEQIGEGGKAIILRGRLGDSNHDERESGFRKGLEAGGVEILEVRACDSESEKAMNAMQDLMNRYSDIDVVCTTADSMAQGAQRAIEQAGVDIPVLGFDGTIPVAEMTAEGKFMGTVAQDPYNMGVVGVEEAVKAAKGEAVEPRIDTGAKMVTPENAADFVADLKKKM
;
A
#
# COMPACT_ATOMS: atom_id res chain seq x y z
N ILE A 1 2.49 1.98 19.05
CA ILE A 1 1.85 3.00 18.22
C ILE A 1 2.21 2.70 16.77
N GLY A 2 1.23 2.68 15.89
CA GLY A 2 1.44 2.38 14.47
C GLY A 2 0.12 2.34 13.71
N THR A 3 0.20 1.95 12.44
CA THR A 3 -0.97 1.73 11.59
C THR A 3 -1.58 0.34 11.88
N GLY A 4 -2.90 0.25 11.95
CA GLY A 4 -3.63 -1.01 11.89
C GLY A 4 -3.48 -1.64 10.51
N SER A 5 -2.38 -2.38 10.29
CA SER A 5 -1.92 -2.79 8.95
C SER A 5 -2.93 -3.64 8.20
N GLU A 6 -3.68 -4.53 8.88
CA GLU A 6 -4.69 -5.36 8.22
C GLU A 6 -5.89 -4.52 7.75
N ALA A 7 -6.44 -3.66 8.62
CA ALA A 7 -7.54 -2.76 8.25
C ALA A 7 -7.14 -1.78 7.13
N ALA A 8 -5.90 -1.28 7.18
CA ALA A 8 -5.36 -0.43 6.12
C ALA A 8 -5.23 -1.17 4.79
N GLY A 9 -4.75 -2.43 4.80
CA GLY A 9 -4.69 -3.28 3.62
C GLY A 9 -6.08 -3.57 3.05
N GLU A 10 -7.09 -3.79 3.92
CA GLU A 10 -8.47 -4.02 3.50
C GLU A 10 -9.07 -2.81 2.78
N ILE A 11 -8.82 -1.59 3.28
CA ILE A 11 -9.20 -0.33 2.59
C ILE A 11 -8.63 -0.30 1.16
N GLY A 12 -7.33 -0.63 1.00
CA GLY A 12 -6.70 -0.66 -0.32
C GLY A 12 -7.28 -1.75 -1.22
N GLY A 13 -7.52 -2.95 -0.68
CA GLY A 13 -8.11 -4.06 -1.43
C GLY A 13 -9.54 -3.76 -1.90
N GLN A 14 -10.36 -3.16 -1.05
CA GLN A 14 -11.72 -2.72 -1.40
C GLN A 14 -11.68 -1.67 -2.51
N TYR A 15 -10.82 -0.65 -2.36
CA TYR A 15 -10.66 0.36 -3.40
C TYR A 15 -10.23 -0.24 -4.75
N ALA A 16 -9.23 -1.13 -4.75
CA ALA A 16 -8.80 -1.80 -5.98
C ALA A 16 -9.94 -2.60 -6.62
N ALA A 17 -10.68 -3.38 -5.82
CA ALA A 17 -11.83 -4.17 -6.30
C ALA A 17 -12.94 -3.29 -6.89
N GLU A 18 -13.24 -2.14 -6.27
CA GLU A 18 -14.21 -1.17 -6.79
C GLU A 18 -13.79 -0.60 -8.16
N GLN A 19 -12.48 -0.39 -8.39
CA GLN A 19 -11.98 0.15 -9.65
C GLN A 19 -11.99 -0.87 -10.79
N ILE A 20 -11.66 -2.14 -10.52
CA ILE A 20 -11.54 -3.17 -11.57
C ILE A 20 -12.81 -4.02 -11.75
N GLY A 21 -13.69 -4.07 -10.74
CA GLY A 21 -14.96 -4.78 -10.78
C GLY A 21 -14.86 -6.28 -10.47
N GLU A 22 -16.03 -6.91 -10.33
CA GLU A 22 -16.18 -8.35 -10.07
C GLU A 22 -15.58 -9.19 -11.21
N GLY A 23 -14.86 -10.25 -10.86
CA GLY A 23 -14.18 -11.13 -11.81
C GLY A 23 -12.81 -10.63 -12.27
N GLY A 24 -12.39 -9.45 -11.80
CA GLY A 24 -11.03 -8.92 -12.02
C GLY A 24 -9.96 -9.79 -11.39
N LYS A 25 -8.72 -9.62 -11.84
CA LYS A 25 -7.57 -10.44 -11.46
C LYS A 25 -6.43 -9.60 -10.90
N ALA A 26 -5.96 -9.95 -9.71
CA ALA A 26 -4.96 -9.20 -8.96
C ALA A 26 -3.66 -9.99 -8.75
N ILE A 27 -2.55 -9.27 -8.72
CA ILE A 27 -1.27 -9.72 -8.16
C ILE A 27 -1.04 -8.96 -6.86
N ILE A 28 -0.47 -9.62 -5.85
CA ILE A 28 0.02 -8.95 -4.64
C ILE A 28 1.55 -9.11 -4.57
N LEU A 29 2.28 -7.99 -4.58
CA LEU A 29 3.70 -7.96 -4.26
C LEU A 29 3.87 -7.57 -2.80
N ARG A 30 4.53 -8.42 -2.03
CA ARG A 30 4.70 -8.22 -0.59
C ARG A 30 6.16 -8.06 -0.19
N GLY A 31 6.39 -7.47 0.97
CA GLY A 31 7.71 -7.41 1.59
C GLY A 31 8.19 -8.75 2.11
N ARG A 32 9.13 -8.70 3.06
CA ARG A 32 9.77 -9.90 3.60
C ARG A 32 8.76 -10.85 4.27
N LEU A 33 8.92 -12.13 4.01
CA LEU A 33 8.15 -13.18 4.69
C LEU A 33 8.45 -13.19 6.19
N GLY A 34 7.40 -13.29 7.01
CA GLY A 34 7.51 -13.28 8.47
C GLY A 34 7.64 -11.88 9.09
N ASP A 35 7.59 -10.82 8.30
CA ASP A 35 7.38 -9.46 8.80
C ASP A 35 5.89 -9.24 9.04
N SER A 36 5.51 -9.05 10.31
CA SER A 36 4.10 -8.97 10.72
C SER A 36 3.33 -7.85 10.03
N ASN A 37 3.97 -6.70 9.74
CA ASN A 37 3.29 -5.61 9.05
C ASN A 37 2.95 -6.00 7.60
N HIS A 38 3.87 -6.67 6.91
CA HIS A 38 3.62 -7.13 5.55
C HIS A 38 2.63 -8.30 5.51
N ASP A 39 2.65 -9.19 6.51
CA ASP A 39 1.68 -10.27 6.65
C ASP A 39 0.27 -9.71 6.87
N GLU A 40 0.11 -8.72 7.76
CA GLU A 40 -1.17 -8.03 8.02
C GLU A 40 -1.67 -7.25 6.79
N ARG A 41 -0.79 -6.49 6.10
CA ARG A 41 -1.14 -5.74 4.88
C ARG A 41 -1.61 -6.67 3.76
N GLU A 42 -0.90 -7.78 3.54
CA GLU A 42 -1.31 -8.82 2.58
C GLU A 42 -2.67 -9.40 2.94
N SER A 43 -2.88 -9.78 4.21
CA SER A 43 -4.16 -10.29 4.71
C SER A 43 -5.29 -9.31 4.43
N GLY A 44 -5.08 -8.03 4.69
CA GLY A 44 -6.05 -6.97 4.41
C GLY A 44 -6.35 -6.83 2.93
N PHE A 45 -5.33 -6.75 2.06
CA PHE A 45 -5.53 -6.71 0.61
C PHE A 45 -6.35 -7.89 0.12
N ARG A 46 -6.04 -9.11 0.58
CA ARG A 46 -6.82 -10.31 0.24
C ARG A 46 -8.28 -10.15 0.61
N LYS A 47 -8.57 -9.74 1.85
CA LYS A 47 -9.95 -9.55 2.32
C LYS A 47 -10.71 -8.57 1.45
N GLY A 48 -10.14 -7.41 1.15
CA GLY A 48 -10.79 -6.39 0.35
C GLY A 48 -11.02 -6.82 -1.10
N LEU A 49 -10.01 -7.43 -1.73
CA LEU A 49 -10.10 -7.93 -3.11
C LEU A 49 -11.12 -9.07 -3.23
N GLU A 50 -11.04 -10.09 -2.36
CA GLU A 50 -11.93 -11.24 -2.38
C GLU A 50 -13.39 -10.87 -2.08
N ALA A 51 -13.61 -9.91 -1.16
CA ALA A 51 -14.95 -9.37 -0.88
C ALA A 51 -15.58 -8.68 -2.09
N GLY A 52 -14.77 -8.07 -2.96
CA GLY A 52 -15.19 -7.47 -4.22
C GLY A 52 -15.23 -8.45 -5.41
N GLY A 53 -15.05 -9.75 -5.17
CA GLY A 53 -15.10 -10.78 -6.22
C GLY A 53 -13.88 -10.83 -7.13
N VAL A 54 -12.74 -10.31 -6.67
CA VAL A 54 -11.48 -10.30 -7.42
C VAL A 54 -10.66 -11.56 -7.14
N GLU A 55 -10.18 -12.22 -8.18
CA GLU A 55 -9.28 -13.37 -8.08
C GLU A 55 -7.84 -12.92 -7.83
N ILE A 56 -7.18 -13.50 -6.83
CA ILE A 56 -5.76 -13.28 -6.59
C ILE A 56 -4.95 -14.37 -7.30
N LEU A 57 -4.34 -14.01 -8.42
CA LEU A 57 -3.56 -14.93 -9.24
C LEU A 57 -2.29 -15.42 -8.53
N GLU A 58 -1.54 -14.52 -7.93
CA GLU A 58 -0.31 -14.84 -7.21
C GLU A 58 0.04 -13.78 -6.17
N VAL A 59 0.72 -14.23 -5.10
CA VAL A 59 1.41 -13.36 -4.13
C VAL A 59 2.89 -13.63 -4.22
N ARG A 60 3.69 -12.59 -4.43
CA ARG A 60 5.14 -12.71 -4.59
C ARG A 60 5.88 -11.86 -3.56
N ALA A 61 6.79 -12.47 -2.79
CA ALA A 61 7.67 -11.77 -1.89
C ALA A 61 8.80 -11.07 -2.67
N CYS A 62 9.00 -9.79 -2.39
CA CYS A 62 10.00 -8.93 -3.01
C CYS A 62 10.87 -8.20 -1.97
N ASP A 63 10.82 -8.60 -0.71
CA ASP A 63 11.65 -8.12 0.41
C ASP A 63 11.64 -6.58 0.60
N SER A 64 10.57 -5.90 0.16
CA SER A 64 10.45 -4.44 0.13
C SER A 64 11.47 -3.74 -0.80
N GLU A 65 12.09 -4.49 -1.71
CA GLU A 65 13.09 -4.00 -2.65
C GLU A 65 12.46 -3.73 -4.02
N SER A 66 12.66 -2.50 -4.51
CA SER A 66 12.11 -2.06 -5.80
C SER A 66 12.62 -2.89 -6.98
N GLU A 67 13.89 -3.29 -6.97
CA GLU A 67 14.49 -4.09 -8.05
C GLU A 67 13.93 -5.51 -8.07
N LYS A 68 13.74 -6.13 -6.89
CA LYS A 68 13.09 -7.46 -6.80
C LYS A 68 11.63 -7.40 -7.28
N ALA A 69 10.91 -6.32 -6.93
CA ALA A 69 9.54 -6.13 -7.40
C ALA A 69 9.47 -5.94 -8.92
N MET A 70 10.41 -5.20 -9.50
CA MET A 70 10.52 -5.02 -10.95
C MET A 70 10.73 -6.36 -11.65
N ASN A 71 11.72 -7.17 -11.20
CA ASN A 71 12.00 -8.48 -11.78
C ASN A 71 10.83 -9.44 -11.61
N ALA A 72 10.20 -9.45 -10.43
CA ALA A 72 9.02 -10.27 -10.17
C ALA A 72 7.86 -9.90 -11.10
N MET A 73 7.63 -8.60 -11.32
CA MET A 73 6.56 -8.14 -12.21
C MET A 73 6.80 -8.53 -13.67
N GLN A 74 8.05 -8.46 -14.15
CA GLN A 74 8.42 -8.96 -15.48
C GLN A 74 8.09 -10.45 -15.63
N ASP A 75 8.45 -11.27 -14.65
CA ASP A 75 8.14 -12.72 -14.65
C ASP A 75 6.62 -12.97 -14.63
N LEU A 76 5.88 -12.19 -13.83
CA LEU A 76 4.44 -12.34 -13.68
C LEU A 76 3.68 -11.95 -14.95
N MET A 77 4.08 -10.87 -15.63
CA MET A 77 3.51 -10.49 -16.94
C MET A 77 3.78 -11.52 -18.04
N ASN A 78 4.91 -12.25 -17.96
CA ASN A 78 5.16 -13.37 -18.87
C ASN A 78 4.30 -14.60 -18.58
N ARG A 79 3.86 -14.77 -17.32
CA ARG A 79 3.05 -15.91 -16.89
C ARG A 79 1.55 -15.67 -17.04
N TYR A 80 1.09 -14.47 -16.75
CA TYR A 80 -0.32 -14.09 -16.75
C TYR A 80 -0.55 -12.97 -17.76
N SER A 81 -1.47 -13.17 -18.68
CA SER A 81 -1.80 -12.21 -19.75
C SER A 81 -2.98 -11.29 -19.39
N ASP A 82 -3.60 -11.50 -18.24
CA ASP A 82 -4.88 -10.92 -17.83
C ASP A 82 -4.82 -10.40 -16.38
N ILE A 83 -3.77 -9.64 -16.06
CA ILE A 83 -3.62 -8.96 -14.78
C ILE A 83 -4.36 -7.61 -14.87
N ASP A 84 -5.36 -7.40 -14.00
CA ASP A 84 -6.15 -6.17 -13.97
C ASP A 84 -5.63 -5.17 -12.94
N VAL A 85 -4.92 -5.63 -11.90
CA VAL A 85 -4.31 -4.75 -10.89
C VAL A 85 -3.12 -5.41 -10.19
N VAL A 86 -2.15 -4.59 -9.78
CA VAL A 86 -1.07 -5.00 -8.88
C VAL A 86 -1.18 -4.22 -7.58
N CYS A 87 -1.43 -4.93 -6.47
CA CYS A 87 -1.39 -4.36 -5.12
C CYS A 87 -0.03 -4.62 -4.49
N THR A 88 0.55 -3.64 -3.82
CA THR A 88 1.85 -3.79 -3.18
C THR A 88 1.80 -3.40 -1.72
N THR A 89 2.45 -4.16 -0.85
CA THR A 89 2.48 -3.88 0.59
C THR A 89 3.48 -2.80 0.99
N ALA A 90 4.15 -2.16 0.04
CA ALA A 90 4.97 -0.94 0.24
C ALA A 90 5.19 -0.21 -1.09
N ASP A 91 5.27 1.12 -1.03
CA ASP A 91 5.47 2.01 -2.18
C ASP A 91 6.80 1.78 -2.93
N SER A 92 7.84 1.31 -2.23
CA SER A 92 9.10 0.93 -2.89
C SER A 92 8.91 -0.15 -3.94
N MET A 93 8.06 -1.14 -3.65
CA MET A 93 7.72 -2.21 -4.59
C MET A 93 6.76 -1.74 -5.68
N ALA A 94 5.83 -0.81 -5.36
CA ALA A 94 4.96 -0.19 -6.35
C ALA A 94 5.76 0.50 -7.45
N GLN A 95 6.78 1.28 -7.08
CA GLN A 95 7.69 1.91 -8.03
C GLN A 95 8.45 0.90 -8.90
N GLY A 96 8.82 -0.26 -8.34
CA GLY A 96 9.46 -1.34 -9.09
C GLY A 96 8.52 -1.97 -10.12
N ALA A 97 7.31 -2.33 -9.68
CA ALA A 97 6.28 -2.89 -10.54
C ALA A 97 5.91 -1.94 -11.69
N GLN A 98 5.69 -0.66 -11.37
CA GLN A 98 5.37 0.37 -12.35
C GLN A 98 6.44 0.47 -13.45
N ARG A 99 7.71 0.47 -13.08
CA ARG A 99 8.80 0.50 -14.07
C ARG A 99 8.80 -0.72 -15.00
N ALA A 100 8.50 -1.92 -14.47
CA ALA A 100 8.39 -3.11 -15.31
C ALA A 100 7.23 -3.02 -16.30
N ILE A 101 6.08 -2.52 -15.84
CA ILE A 101 4.86 -2.31 -16.64
C ILE A 101 5.13 -1.29 -17.76
N GLU A 102 5.74 -0.16 -17.43
CA GLU A 102 6.13 0.89 -18.40
C GLU A 102 7.11 0.35 -19.45
N GLN A 103 8.12 -0.43 -19.05
CA GLN A 103 9.08 -1.04 -19.97
C GLN A 103 8.44 -2.07 -20.91
N ALA A 104 7.42 -2.77 -20.44
CA ALA A 104 6.66 -3.71 -21.27
C ALA A 104 5.67 -3.02 -22.22
N GLY A 105 5.39 -1.74 -22.01
CA GLY A 105 4.43 -0.97 -22.81
C GLY A 105 2.99 -1.44 -22.63
N VAL A 106 2.65 -1.98 -21.46
CA VAL A 106 1.30 -2.40 -21.09
C VAL A 106 0.72 -1.43 -20.07
N ASP A 107 -0.61 -1.48 -19.89
CA ASP A 107 -1.32 -0.64 -18.92
C ASP A 107 -1.94 -1.54 -17.85
N ILE A 108 -1.26 -1.67 -16.73
CA ILE A 108 -1.71 -2.42 -15.55
C ILE A 108 -1.67 -1.46 -14.36
N PRO A 109 -2.82 -1.14 -13.75
CA PRO A 109 -2.87 -0.25 -12.59
C PRO A 109 -2.10 -0.79 -11.40
N VAL A 110 -1.37 0.08 -10.70
CA VAL A 110 -0.60 -0.27 -9.50
C VAL A 110 -1.13 0.49 -8.30
N LEU A 111 -1.38 -0.22 -7.20
CA LEU A 111 -1.77 0.31 -5.91
C LEU A 111 -0.63 0.11 -4.91
N GLY A 112 -0.18 1.21 -4.28
CA GLY A 112 0.89 1.24 -3.28
C GLY A 112 0.39 1.13 -1.83
N PHE A 113 1.35 1.14 -0.93
CA PHE A 113 1.14 1.28 0.52
C PHE A 113 2.31 2.07 1.11
N ASP A 114 2.06 3.01 1.95
CA ASP A 114 2.84 3.90 2.81
C ASP A 114 2.45 5.38 2.62
N GLY A 115 2.05 5.80 1.42
CA GLY A 115 1.72 7.19 1.10
C GLY A 115 2.96 8.08 1.00
N THR A 116 4.04 7.57 0.43
CA THR A 116 5.26 8.34 0.22
C THR A 116 5.04 9.47 -0.78
N ILE A 117 5.74 10.60 -0.59
CA ILE A 117 5.60 11.76 -1.48
C ILE A 117 5.79 11.38 -2.96
N PRO A 118 6.85 10.63 -3.36
CA PRO A 118 7.02 10.28 -4.77
C PRO A 118 5.84 9.50 -5.37
N VAL A 119 5.29 8.51 -4.62
CA VAL A 119 4.16 7.72 -5.12
C VAL A 119 2.88 8.55 -5.12
N ALA A 120 2.66 9.39 -4.10
CA ALA A 120 1.51 10.30 -4.08
C ALA A 120 1.55 11.35 -5.20
N GLU A 121 2.72 11.91 -5.52
CA GLU A 121 2.89 12.81 -6.68
C GLU A 121 2.59 12.08 -8.00
N MET A 122 3.10 10.86 -8.18
CA MET A 122 2.80 10.04 -9.35
C MET A 122 1.34 9.61 -9.41
N THR A 123 0.67 9.44 -8.25
CA THR A 123 -0.78 9.21 -8.18
C THR A 123 -1.56 10.43 -8.67
N ALA A 124 -1.16 11.64 -8.27
CA ALA A 124 -1.77 12.88 -8.77
C ALA A 124 -1.59 13.07 -10.29
N GLU A 125 -0.54 12.50 -10.86
CA GLU A 125 -0.27 12.48 -12.31
C GLU A 125 -1.02 11.34 -13.04
N GLY A 126 -1.78 10.50 -12.33
CA GLY A 126 -2.51 9.36 -12.90
C GLY A 126 -1.64 8.15 -13.26
N LYS A 127 -0.38 8.09 -12.78
CA LYS A 127 0.54 6.98 -13.04
C LYS A 127 0.35 5.79 -12.09
N PHE A 128 -0.26 6.03 -10.94
CA PHE A 128 -0.67 5.01 -9.97
C PHE A 128 -2.17 5.08 -9.76
N MET A 129 -2.78 3.93 -9.52
CA MET A 129 -4.17 3.85 -9.08
C MET A 129 -4.35 4.56 -7.73
N GLY A 130 -3.33 4.47 -6.85
CA GLY A 130 -3.34 5.08 -5.55
C GLY A 130 -2.29 4.51 -4.61
N THR A 131 -2.33 4.94 -3.36
CA THR A 131 -1.55 4.36 -2.26
C THR A 131 -2.31 4.46 -0.94
N VAL A 132 -2.18 3.45 -0.09
CA VAL A 132 -2.72 3.48 1.27
C VAL A 132 -1.73 4.20 2.15
N ALA A 133 -2.06 5.42 2.57
CA ALA A 133 -1.16 6.27 3.34
C ALA A 133 -1.25 5.99 4.83
N GLN A 134 -0.10 5.84 5.46
CA GLN A 134 0.09 5.87 6.92
C GLN A 134 0.22 7.33 7.38
N ASP A 135 0.18 7.57 8.72
CA ASP A 135 0.46 8.90 9.29
C ASP A 135 1.67 8.87 10.25
N PRO A 136 2.90 8.80 9.72
CA PRO A 136 4.10 8.75 10.54
C PRO A 136 4.30 10.00 11.39
N TYR A 137 3.80 11.16 10.97
CA TYR A 137 3.82 12.38 11.77
C TYR A 137 2.99 12.19 13.04
N ASN A 138 1.75 11.74 12.91
CA ASN A 138 0.88 11.50 14.06
C ASN A 138 1.42 10.35 14.96
N MET A 139 2.03 9.33 14.36
CA MET A 139 2.74 8.30 15.14
C MET A 139 3.81 8.89 16.04
N GLY A 140 4.58 9.85 15.53
CA GLY A 140 5.61 10.55 16.31
C GLY A 140 5.00 11.40 17.44
N VAL A 141 3.95 12.18 17.15
CA VAL A 141 3.26 13.02 18.13
C VAL A 141 2.69 12.16 19.27
N VAL A 142 1.86 11.18 18.91
CA VAL A 142 1.24 10.26 19.90
C VAL A 142 2.31 9.48 20.65
N GLY A 143 3.39 9.08 19.97
CA GLY A 143 4.52 8.38 20.60
C GLY A 143 5.16 9.18 21.74
N VAL A 144 5.38 10.48 21.53
CA VAL A 144 5.94 11.36 22.56
C VAL A 144 4.92 11.59 23.69
N GLU A 145 3.64 11.82 23.37
CA GLU A 145 2.59 12.00 24.36
C GLU A 145 2.45 10.79 25.29
N GLU A 146 2.39 9.59 24.74
CA GLU A 146 2.28 8.36 25.52
C GLU A 146 3.55 8.08 26.34
N ALA A 147 4.74 8.37 25.79
CA ALA A 147 5.98 8.27 26.53
C ALA A 147 6.02 9.21 27.76
N VAL A 148 5.49 10.43 27.63
CA VAL A 148 5.38 11.38 28.75
C VAL A 148 4.39 10.89 29.81
N LYS A 149 3.23 10.32 29.41
CA LYS A 149 2.28 9.70 30.34
C LYS A 149 2.94 8.55 31.12
N ALA A 150 3.59 7.64 30.41
CA ALA A 150 4.28 6.52 31.04
C ALA A 150 5.37 6.97 32.03
N ALA A 151 6.14 8.02 31.68
CA ALA A 151 7.15 8.59 32.57
C ALA A 151 6.57 9.20 33.84
N LYS A 152 5.31 9.63 33.81
CA LYS A 152 4.57 10.14 34.99
C LYS A 152 3.89 9.03 35.80
N GLY A 153 3.97 7.78 35.37
CA GLY A 153 3.30 6.64 35.98
C GLY A 153 1.81 6.56 35.66
N GLU A 154 1.36 7.26 34.63
CA GLU A 154 0.00 7.19 34.12
C GLU A 154 -0.19 5.91 33.26
N ALA A 155 -1.41 5.41 33.20
CA ALA A 155 -1.73 4.26 32.33
C ALA A 155 -1.63 4.66 30.85
N VAL A 156 -1.04 3.75 30.05
CA VAL A 156 -0.97 3.89 28.59
C VAL A 156 -1.59 2.67 27.93
N GLU A 157 -2.16 2.86 26.74
CA GLU A 157 -2.73 1.76 25.98
C GLU A 157 -1.62 0.88 25.39
N PRO A 158 -1.78 -0.46 25.40
CA PRO A 158 -0.77 -1.38 24.87
C PRO A 158 -0.57 -1.26 23.36
N ARG A 159 -1.57 -0.81 22.61
CA ARG A 159 -1.51 -0.53 21.17
C ARG A 159 -2.40 0.67 20.83
N ILE A 160 -1.85 1.59 20.06
CA ILE A 160 -2.59 2.74 19.54
C ILE A 160 -2.46 2.71 18.01
N ASP A 161 -3.60 2.62 17.35
CA ASP A 161 -3.71 2.72 15.90
C ASP A 161 -3.83 4.19 15.50
N THR A 162 -2.94 4.67 14.66
CA THR A 162 -2.96 6.04 14.12
C THR A 162 -3.78 6.17 12.84
N GLY A 163 -4.38 5.07 12.39
CA GLY A 163 -5.20 5.01 11.19
C GLY A 163 -4.40 4.97 9.89
N ALA A 164 -5.15 4.87 8.80
CA ALA A 164 -4.67 4.97 7.44
C ALA A 164 -5.75 5.62 6.57
N LYS A 165 -5.36 6.13 5.40
CA LYS A 165 -6.30 6.68 4.43
C LYS A 165 -5.92 6.30 3.00
N MET A 166 -6.92 6.15 2.14
CA MET A 166 -6.71 5.97 0.72
C MET A 166 -6.32 7.30 0.06
N VAL A 167 -5.19 7.32 -0.62
CA VAL A 167 -4.75 8.40 -1.50
C VAL A 167 -5.04 7.98 -2.93
N THR A 168 -5.92 8.74 -3.59
CA THR A 168 -6.40 8.51 -4.95
C THR A 168 -6.00 9.68 -5.85
N PRO A 169 -6.11 9.57 -7.18
CA PRO A 169 -5.81 10.68 -8.08
C PRO A 169 -6.53 11.98 -7.71
N GLU A 170 -7.76 11.90 -7.18
CA GLU A 170 -8.59 13.05 -6.83
C GLU A 170 -8.09 13.81 -5.59
N ASN A 171 -7.43 13.13 -4.65
CA ASN A 171 -7.00 13.74 -3.38
C ASN A 171 -5.47 13.81 -3.19
N ALA A 172 -4.70 13.19 -4.08
CA ALA A 172 -3.25 13.08 -3.94
C ALA A 172 -2.53 14.43 -3.92
N ALA A 173 -2.96 15.41 -4.71
CA ALA A 173 -2.34 16.73 -4.74
C ALA A 173 -2.47 17.45 -3.38
N ASP A 174 -3.66 17.41 -2.78
CA ASP A 174 -3.92 18.01 -1.46
C ASP A 174 -3.16 17.24 -0.37
N PHE A 175 -3.12 15.91 -0.46
CA PHE A 175 -2.35 15.07 0.44
C PHE A 175 -0.86 15.43 0.44
N VAL A 176 -0.24 15.57 -0.74
CA VAL A 176 1.18 15.97 -0.88
C VAL A 176 1.41 17.36 -0.30
N ALA A 177 0.50 18.31 -0.59
CA ALA A 177 0.61 19.67 -0.06
C ALA A 177 0.57 19.69 1.47
N ASP A 178 -0.27 18.86 2.09
CA ASP A 178 -0.36 18.75 3.55
C ASP A 178 0.86 18.06 4.19
N LEU A 179 1.39 17.02 3.54
CA LEU A 179 2.63 16.38 4.00
C LEU A 179 3.80 17.35 3.99
N LYS A 180 3.97 18.13 2.92
CA LYS A 180 5.06 19.12 2.80
C LYS A 180 5.00 20.22 3.86
N LYS A 181 3.83 20.53 4.41
CA LYS A 181 3.69 21.49 5.54
C LYS A 181 4.14 20.91 6.88
N LYS A 182 4.14 19.58 7.02
CA LYS A 182 4.51 18.88 8.25
C LYS A 182 6.01 18.52 8.32
N MET A 183 6.74 18.71 7.24
CA MET A 183 8.20 18.48 7.13
C MET A 183 9.00 19.75 7.40
#